data_be135d1380825003a27173909c6141eb
#
_entry.id   be135d1380825003a27173909c6141eb
#
_cell.length_a   1.000
_cell.length_b   1.000
_cell.length_c   1.000
_cell.angle_alpha   90.00
_cell.angle_beta   90.00
_cell.angle_gamma   90.00
#
_symmetry.space_group_name_H-M   'P 1'
#
loop_
_entity.id
_entity.type
_entity.pdbx_description
1 polymer ?
#
loop_
_entity_poly.entity_id
_entity_poly.type
_entity_poly.pdbx_seq_one_letter_code
_entity_poly.pdbx_strand_id
1 'polypeptide(L)'
;SGLSITISDFFNDLESLRSDPNSSIYQEQLESQSETLVNNLSSLYEELDEIETSTYSLLEDQVSSVNSILEEIVYLNEKIVKNSSSSNNDLLDKRDALEEELSKYVDFKIDTSSSKYNLEIAGVSAIFNNTNLHEVSINETYTAQKDIYSSTSLEDSNINSSDEITLTLNNTTSITITANPDLTSDDYDFKNQIVDEINNNSEFNELSAYLDTSNNLIITSTKEGEESKFDLAITINDVEIQKNDNSIEGKDKVFLSIYNEELSLESGSIKSLTNNLSTSTSIISSYKSSLDDFANALVSEFNKNSSTSVFTGSSISTLSFVQNSIGSLSSDDLESLAQIQWSDEINIDSNSDDTTSFSQFYQILLVSVSSHVESNNFRLDSQKSIVNSLESTYNELTKVDTDEEMVNLLQYQAAYEANAKIITAVDEMLQTLLNM
;
A
#
# COMPACT_ATOMS: atom_id res chain seq x y z
N SER A 1 -16.10 -14.33 14.42
CA SER A 1 -15.03 -14.82 15.31
C SER A 1 -13.72 -14.19 14.82
N GLY A 2 -13.03 -13.42 15.68
CA GLY A 2 -11.79 -12.77 15.30
C GLY A 2 -10.60 -13.72 15.48
N LEU A 3 -9.47 -13.44 14.81
CA LEU A 3 -8.24 -14.20 14.88
C LEU A 3 -7.76 -14.48 16.33
N SER A 4 -8.01 -13.56 17.27
CA SER A 4 -7.72 -13.75 18.70
C SER A 4 -8.40 -15.01 19.28
N ILE A 5 -9.65 -15.27 18.89
CA ILE A 5 -10.39 -16.47 19.31
C ILE A 5 -9.78 -17.70 18.64
N THR A 6 -9.47 -17.62 17.36
CA THR A 6 -8.84 -18.72 16.61
C THR A 6 -7.48 -19.13 17.21
N ILE A 7 -6.64 -18.15 17.59
CA ILE A 7 -5.36 -18.40 18.27
C ILE A 7 -5.62 -19.10 19.62
N SER A 8 -6.59 -18.61 20.40
CA SER A 8 -6.93 -19.18 21.69
C SER A 8 -7.46 -20.62 21.55
N ASP A 9 -8.34 -20.87 20.58
CA ASP A 9 -8.94 -22.17 20.35
C ASP A 9 -7.87 -23.16 19.86
N PHE A 10 -6.94 -22.74 19.00
CA PHE A 10 -5.83 -23.56 18.56
C PHE A 10 -4.98 -24.05 19.74
N PHE A 11 -4.59 -23.16 20.66
CA PHE A 11 -3.81 -23.56 21.83
C PHE A 11 -4.63 -24.40 22.83
N ASN A 12 -5.93 -24.18 22.95
CA ASN A 12 -6.82 -25.02 23.77
C ASN A 12 -6.94 -26.44 23.21
N ASP A 13 -7.00 -26.58 21.90
CA ASP A 13 -7.05 -27.89 21.23
C ASP A 13 -5.70 -28.61 21.34
N LEU A 14 -4.59 -27.89 21.25
CA LEU A 14 -3.26 -28.41 21.52
C LEU A 14 -3.11 -28.93 22.97
N GLU A 15 -3.62 -28.19 23.94
CA GLU A 15 -3.66 -28.59 25.35
C GLU A 15 -4.57 -29.81 25.57
N SER A 16 -5.68 -29.92 24.84
CA SER A 16 -6.57 -31.10 24.87
C SER A 16 -5.88 -32.33 24.34
N LEU A 17 -5.13 -32.21 23.23
CA LEU A 17 -4.36 -33.29 22.66
C LEU A 17 -3.18 -33.69 23.60
N ARG A 18 -2.51 -32.71 24.22
CA ARG A 18 -1.46 -32.98 25.22
C ARG A 18 -1.98 -33.84 26.37
N SER A 19 -3.24 -33.60 26.79
CA SER A 19 -3.85 -34.37 27.90
C SER A 19 -4.17 -35.83 27.53
N ASP A 20 -4.46 -36.10 26.24
CA ASP A 20 -4.69 -37.47 25.71
C ASP A 20 -4.11 -37.57 24.27
N PRO A 21 -2.79 -37.83 24.16
CA PRO A 21 -2.08 -37.83 22.87
C PRO A 21 -2.56 -38.89 21.85
N ASN A 22 -3.21 -39.94 22.33
CA ASN A 22 -3.70 -41.03 21.46
C ASN A 22 -5.16 -40.85 21.03
N SER A 23 -5.80 -39.75 21.42
CA SER A 23 -7.19 -39.45 21.02
C SER A 23 -7.26 -39.01 19.57
N SER A 24 -7.77 -39.83 18.67
CA SER A 24 -7.98 -39.45 17.27
C SER A 24 -8.92 -38.26 17.13
N ILE A 25 -9.85 -38.08 18.08
CA ILE A 25 -10.79 -36.93 18.09
C ILE A 25 -10.01 -35.66 18.33
N TYR A 26 -9.10 -35.63 19.31
CA TYR A 26 -8.30 -34.40 19.57
C TYR A 26 -7.26 -34.15 18.48
N GLN A 27 -6.72 -35.20 17.83
CA GLN A 27 -5.86 -35.03 16.66
C GLN A 27 -6.62 -34.36 15.51
N GLU A 28 -7.77 -34.89 15.10
CA GLU A 28 -8.61 -34.31 14.04
C GLU A 28 -9.07 -32.86 14.39
N GLN A 29 -9.33 -32.59 15.67
CA GLN A 29 -9.75 -31.31 16.14
C GLN A 29 -8.62 -30.28 16.00
N LEU A 30 -7.40 -30.61 16.43
CA LEU A 30 -6.22 -29.77 16.30
C LEU A 30 -5.84 -29.56 14.82
N GLU A 31 -5.92 -30.60 13.97
CA GLU A 31 -5.71 -30.45 12.52
C GLU A 31 -6.68 -29.44 11.91
N SER A 32 -7.97 -29.58 12.17
CA SER A 32 -8.99 -28.67 11.68
C SER A 32 -8.78 -27.25 12.20
N GLN A 33 -8.36 -27.08 13.44
CA GLN A 33 -8.10 -25.76 14.03
C GLN A 33 -6.81 -25.14 13.48
N SER A 34 -5.78 -25.95 13.17
CA SER A 34 -4.55 -25.52 12.50
C SER A 34 -4.84 -24.97 11.10
N GLU A 35 -5.64 -25.68 10.30
CA GLU A 35 -6.10 -25.20 8.99
C GLU A 35 -6.93 -23.91 9.13
N THR A 36 -7.80 -23.83 10.15
CA THR A 36 -8.60 -22.64 10.40
C THR A 36 -7.74 -21.43 10.75
N LEU A 37 -6.67 -21.65 11.54
CA LEU A 37 -5.71 -20.58 11.87
C LEU A 37 -5.00 -20.06 10.63
N VAL A 38 -4.47 -20.94 9.79
CA VAL A 38 -3.80 -20.57 8.52
C VAL A 38 -4.78 -19.81 7.62
N ASN A 39 -5.98 -20.35 7.39
CA ASN A 39 -6.98 -19.71 6.52
C ASN A 39 -7.41 -18.32 7.03
N ASN A 40 -7.56 -18.13 8.34
CA ASN A 40 -7.92 -16.84 8.90
C ASN A 40 -6.79 -15.80 8.76
N LEU A 41 -5.54 -16.22 8.91
CA LEU A 41 -4.37 -15.38 8.68
C LEU A 41 -4.28 -14.97 7.20
N SER A 42 -4.43 -15.93 6.28
CA SER A 42 -4.43 -15.67 4.84
C SER A 42 -5.54 -14.71 4.44
N SER A 43 -6.77 -14.92 4.96
CA SER A 43 -7.91 -14.03 4.65
C SER A 43 -7.68 -12.60 5.12
N LEU A 44 -7.05 -12.39 6.29
CA LEU A 44 -6.70 -11.04 6.74
C LEU A 44 -5.66 -10.38 5.84
N TYR A 45 -4.70 -11.15 5.38
CA TYR A 45 -3.68 -10.64 4.46
C TYR A 45 -4.29 -10.28 3.09
N GLU A 46 -5.17 -11.13 2.55
CA GLU A 46 -5.92 -10.87 1.32
C GLU A 46 -6.81 -9.61 1.44
N GLU A 47 -7.47 -9.40 2.59
CA GLU A 47 -8.24 -8.18 2.84
C GLU A 47 -7.36 -6.91 2.79
N LEU A 48 -6.11 -6.99 3.28
CA LEU A 48 -5.15 -5.88 3.17
C LEU A 48 -4.70 -5.65 1.72
N ASP A 49 -4.53 -6.69 0.92
CA ASP A 49 -4.23 -6.60 -0.52
C ASP A 49 -5.38 -5.95 -1.30
N GLU A 50 -6.62 -6.31 -0.97
CA GLU A 50 -7.80 -5.69 -1.57
C GLU A 50 -7.89 -4.18 -1.24
N ILE A 51 -7.55 -3.79 -0.02
CA ILE A 51 -7.50 -2.37 0.38
C ILE A 51 -6.41 -1.64 -0.40
N GLU A 52 -5.24 -2.23 -0.58
CA GLU A 52 -4.15 -1.64 -1.36
C GLU A 52 -4.55 -1.46 -2.83
N THR A 53 -5.13 -2.50 -3.45
CA THR A 53 -5.64 -2.46 -4.83
C THR A 53 -6.72 -1.39 -4.99
N SER A 54 -7.66 -1.31 -4.05
CA SER A 54 -8.70 -0.29 -4.05
C SER A 54 -8.13 1.12 -3.89
N THR A 55 -7.09 1.28 -3.07
CA THR A 55 -6.39 2.55 -2.87
C THR A 55 -5.68 2.99 -4.15
N TYR A 56 -5.09 2.06 -4.88
CA TYR A 56 -4.45 2.33 -6.17
C TYR A 56 -5.47 2.76 -7.24
N SER A 57 -6.58 2.05 -7.35
CA SER A 57 -7.67 2.43 -8.26
C SER A 57 -8.22 3.82 -7.95
N LEU A 58 -8.34 4.17 -6.67
CA LEU A 58 -8.77 5.51 -6.26
C LEU A 58 -7.72 6.57 -6.64
N LEU A 59 -6.43 6.25 -6.57
CA LEU A 59 -5.36 7.15 -7.03
C LEU A 59 -5.48 7.42 -8.53
N GLU A 60 -5.70 6.38 -9.35
CA GLU A 60 -5.89 6.52 -10.80
C GLU A 60 -7.08 7.42 -11.14
N ASP A 61 -8.22 7.21 -10.47
CA ASP A 61 -9.43 8.01 -10.66
C ASP A 61 -9.19 9.48 -10.29
N GLN A 62 -8.48 9.74 -9.20
CA GLN A 62 -8.18 11.10 -8.77
C GLN A 62 -7.17 11.80 -9.69
N VAL A 63 -6.16 11.11 -10.19
CA VAL A 63 -5.22 11.67 -11.18
C VAL A 63 -5.92 11.97 -12.49
N SER A 64 -6.83 11.11 -12.94
CA SER A 64 -7.70 11.36 -14.10
C SER A 64 -8.56 12.60 -13.90
N SER A 65 -9.13 12.78 -12.70
CA SER A 65 -9.91 13.98 -12.34
C SER A 65 -9.06 15.23 -12.37
N VAL A 66 -7.84 15.20 -11.81
CA VAL A 66 -6.87 16.30 -11.86
C VAL A 66 -6.59 16.69 -13.31
N ASN A 67 -6.26 15.75 -14.18
CA ASN A 67 -5.98 16.03 -15.59
C ASN A 67 -7.19 16.65 -16.31
N SER A 68 -8.40 16.13 -16.04
CA SER A 68 -9.64 16.68 -16.61
C SER A 68 -9.90 18.12 -16.14
N ILE A 69 -9.64 18.43 -14.88
CA ILE A 69 -9.75 19.80 -14.34
C ILE A 69 -8.73 20.73 -15.02
N LEU A 70 -7.49 20.28 -15.17
CA LEU A 70 -6.43 21.06 -15.83
C LEU A 70 -6.79 21.35 -17.30
N GLU A 71 -7.34 20.37 -18.04
CA GLU A 71 -7.83 20.56 -19.41
C GLU A 71 -8.96 21.59 -19.47
N GLU A 72 -9.90 21.54 -18.54
CA GLU A 72 -11.02 22.49 -18.52
C GLU A 72 -10.56 23.92 -18.16
N ILE A 73 -9.58 24.05 -17.26
CA ILE A 73 -8.93 25.35 -16.97
C ILE A 73 -8.26 25.91 -18.22
N VAL A 74 -7.53 25.08 -18.98
CA VAL A 74 -6.91 25.49 -20.26
C VAL A 74 -7.96 25.97 -21.25
N TYR A 75 -9.05 25.21 -21.40
CA TYR A 75 -10.17 25.60 -22.27
C TYR A 75 -10.81 26.95 -21.89
N LEU A 76 -11.00 27.17 -20.58
CA LEU A 76 -11.50 28.47 -20.10
C LEU A 76 -10.49 29.61 -20.35
N ASN A 77 -9.20 29.36 -20.13
CA ASN A 77 -8.14 30.33 -20.40
C ASN A 77 -8.12 30.73 -21.89
N GLU A 78 -8.28 29.78 -22.81
CA GLU A 78 -8.39 30.10 -24.23
C GLU A 78 -9.57 31.01 -24.54
N LYS A 79 -10.72 30.81 -23.92
CA LYS A 79 -11.90 31.64 -24.08
C LYS A 79 -11.70 33.04 -23.50
N ILE A 80 -11.10 33.14 -22.31
CA ILE A 80 -10.78 34.37 -21.64
C ILE A 80 -9.86 35.24 -22.52
N VAL A 81 -8.81 34.63 -23.11
CA VAL A 81 -7.87 35.32 -23.98
C VAL A 81 -8.52 35.78 -25.30
N LYS A 82 -9.43 34.95 -25.87
CA LYS A 82 -10.14 35.27 -27.13
C LYS A 82 -11.21 36.38 -26.93
N ASN A 83 -11.81 36.46 -25.75
CA ASN A 83 -12.84 37.43 -25.44
C ASN A 83 -12.23 38.74 -24.93
N SER A 84 -11.90 39.66 -25.81
CA SER A 84 -11.38 40.99 -25.48
C SER A 84 -12.45 41.97 -24.94
N SER A 85 -13.69 41.57 -24.71
CA SER A 85 -14.79 42.37 -24.20
C SER A 85 -14.95 42.24 -22.67
N SER A 86 -15.35 43.28 -22.04
CA SER A 86 -15.39 43.64 -20.62
C SER A 86 -16.22 42.77 -19.67
N SER A 87 -16.51 41.50 -19.99
CA SER A 87 -17.32 40.65 -19.14
C SER A 87 -16.85 39.17 -19.19
N ASN A 88 -15.63 38.95 -18.71
CA ASN A 88 -15.11 37.56 -18.54
C ASN A 88 -15.38 37.02 -17.12
N ASN A 89 -16.15 37.76 -16.28
CA ASN A 89 -16.36 37.35 -14.88
C ASN A 89 -16.94 35.93 -14.76
N ASP A 90 -17.94 35.57 -15.59
CA ASP A 90 -18.52 34.27 -15.58
C ASP A 90 -17.49 33.14 -15.92
N LEU A 91 -16.52 33.40 -16.80
CA LEU A 91 -15.44 32.48 -17.12
C LEU A 91 -14.38 32.42 -16.03
N LEU A 92 -14.11 33.56 -15.37
CA LEU A 92 -13.21 33.60 -14.21
C LEU A 92 -13.82 32.85 -13.02
N ASP A 93 -15.08 33.07 -12.70
CA ASP A 93 -15.80 32.39 -11.63
C ASP A 93 -15.81 30.87 -11.84
N LYS A 94 -15.98 30.41 -13.08
CA LYS A 94 -15.90 28.97 -13.41
C LYS A 94 -14.50 28.43 -13.24
N ARG A 95 -13.47 29.18 -13.59
CA ARG A 95 -12.09 28.78 -13.40
C ARG A 95 -11.75 28.71 -11.92
N ASP A 96 -12.15 29.70 -11.14
CA ASP A 96 -11.95 29.73 -9.69
C ASP A 96 -12.62 28.52 -9.01
N ALA A 97 -13.81 28.11 -9.47
CA ALA A 97 -14.47 26.89 -8.97
C ALA A 97 -13.68 25.60 -9.31
N LEU A 98 -13.06 25.52 -10.50
CA LEU A 98 -12.19 24.40 -10.86
C LEU A 98 -10.89 24.40 -10.05
N GLU A 99 -10.33 25.56 -9.76
CA GLU A 99 -9.17 25.71 -8.89
C GLU A 99 -9.48 25.27 -7.46
N GLU A 100 -10.67 25.62 -6.93
CA GLU A 100 -11.16 25.12 -5.64
C GLU A 100 -11.31 23.60 -5.65
N GLU A 101 -11.84 23.03 -6.73
CA GLU A 101 -11.94 21.56 -6.86
C GLU A 101 -10.57 20.89 -6.93
N LEU A 102 -9.63 21.44 -7.71
CA LEU A 102 -8.25 20.95 -7.81
C LEU A 102 -7.54 20.91 -6.45
N SER A 103 -7.79 21.90 -5.60
CA SER A 103 -7.18 22.00 -4.27
C SER A 103 -7.52 20.84 -3.33
N LYS A 104 -8.57 20.08 -3.61
CA LYS A 104 -8.93 18.88 -2.84
C LYS A 104 -7.98 17.71 -3.12
N TYR A 105 -7.40 17.67 -4.32
CA TYR A 105 -6.56 16.59 -4.80
C TYR A 105 -5.07 16.84 -4.58
N VAL A 106 -4.61 18.05 -4.92
CA VAL A 106 -3.19 18.43 -4.90
C VAL A 106 -2.99 19.85 -4.38
N ASP A 107 -1.82 20.13 -3.83
CA ASP A 107 -1.38 21.49 -3.58
C ASP A 107 -0.83 22.11 -4.88
N PHE A 108 -1.26 23.33 -5.14
CA PHE A 108 -0.83 24.05 -6.32
C PHE A 108 -0.64 25.54 -6.04
N LYS A 109 0.04 26.21 -6.95
CA LYS A 109 0.26 27.64 -6.91
C LYS A 109 -0.04 28.27 -8.27
N ILE A 110 -0.72 29.43 -8.25
CA ILE A 110 -0.98 30.20 -9.45
C ILE A 110 -0.05 31.41 -9.47
N ASP A 111 0.70 31.58 -10.55
CA ASP A 111 1.48 32.79 -10.81
C ASP A 111 0.71 33.71 -11.74
N THR A 112 0.24 34.81 -11.18
CA THR A 112 -0.46 35.90 -11.90
C THR A 112 0.42 37.12 -12.06
N SER A 113 1.71 37.09 -11.73
CA SER A 113 2.64 38.20 -11.83
C SER A 113 2.91 38.61 -13.28
N SER A 114 2.73 37.69 -14.22
CA SER A 114 2.72 37.92 -15.65
C SER A 114 1.28 38.17 -16.15
N SER A 115 1.11 38.76 -17.32
CA SER A 115 -0.21 38.87 -17.97
C SER A 115 -0.76 37.49 -18.44
N LYS A 116 -0.10 36.43 -18.11
CA LYS A 116 -0.41 35.05 -18.51
C LYS A 116 -0.66 34.21 -17.28
N TYR A 117 -1.57 33.28 -17.40
CA TYR A 117 -1.89 32.30 -16.37
C TYR A 117 -0.88 31.15 -16.38
N ASN A 118 -0.28 30.88 -15.24
CA ASN A 118 0.58 29.73 -15.00
C ASN A 118 0.13 29.04 -13.71
N LEU A 119 0.02 27.72 -13.75
CA LEU A 119 -0.33 26.88 -12.60
C LEU A 119 0.79 25.85 -12.39
N GLU A 120 1.32 25.79 -11.17
CA GLU A 120 2.36 24.85 -10.74
C GLU A 120 1.80 23.93 -9.67
N ILE A 121 2.02 22.62 -9.82
CA ILE A 121 1.73 21.59 -8.81
C ILE A 121 3.05 21.21 -8.17
N ALA A 122 3.16 21.32 -6.85
CA ALA A 122 4.40 21.07 -6.10
C ALA A 122 5.65 21.75 -6.69
N GLY A 123 5.47 22.95 -7.30
CA GLY A 123 6.55 23.71 -7.92
C GLY A 123 6.87 23.32 -9.37
N VAL A 124 6.22 22.32 -9.94
CA VAL A 124 6.37 21.91 -11.34
C VAL A 124 5.21 22.43 -12.17
N SER A 125 5.51 22.99 -13.36
CA SER A 125 4.51 23.66 -14.20
C SER A 125 3.54 22.64 -14.84
N ALA A 126 2.28 22.66 -14.42
CA ALA A 126 1.18 21.91 -15.04
C ALA A 126 0.49 22.69 -16.16
N ILE A 127 0.31 24.02 -16.00
CA ILE A 127 -0.18 24.88 -17.07
C ILE A 127 0.79 26.04 -17.23
N PHE A 128 1.29 26.25 -18.45
CA PHE A 128 2.21 27.32 -18.80
C PHE A 128 1.66 28.21 -19.92
N ASN A 129 1.83 29.52 -19.78
CA ASN A 129 1.41 30.51 -20.79
C ASN A 129 -0.08 30.41 -21.21
N ASN A 130 -0.99 30.21 -20.28
CA ASN A 130 -2.44 30.02 -20.40
C ASN A 130 -2.89 28.65 -20.91
N THR A 131 -2.20 28.04 -21.88
CA THR A 131 -2.76 26.92 -22.67
C THR A 131 -1.84 25.72 -22.82
N ASN A 132 -0.56 25.82 -22.45
CA ASN A 132 0.34 24.70 -22.53
C ASN A 132 0.10 23.79 -21.33
N LEU A 133 -0.59 22.67 -21.55
CA LEU A 133 -0.91 21.67 -20.55
C LEU A 133 0.19 20.62 -20.47
N HIS A 134 0.53 20.25 -19.25
CA HIS A 134 1.37 19.10 -18.93
C HIS A 134 0.60 18.21 -17.96
N GLU A 135 0.33 16.99 -18.42
CA GLU A 135 -0.45 16.03 -17.64
C GLU A 135 0.35 15.47 -16.46
N VAL A 136 -0.36 15.15 -15.40
CA VAL A 136 0.14 14.45 -14.24
C VAL A 136 0.10 12.96 -14.52
N SER A 137 1.19 12.25 -14.23
CA SER A 137 1.31 10.80 -14.39
C SER A 137 1.65 10.13 -13.05
N ILE A 138 1.18 8.89 -12.87
CA ILE A 138 1.56 8.03 -11.75
C ILE A 138 2.83 7.28 -12.15
N ASN A 139 3.79 7.20 -11.23
CA ASN A 139 5.02 6.46 -11.38
C ASN A 139 5.29 5.64 -10.12
N GLU A 140 6.04 4.56 -10.30
CA GLU A 140 6.37 3.61 -9.25
C GLU A 140 7.86 3.28 -9.30
N THR A 141 8.45 3.08 -8.13
CA THR A 141 9.78 2.47 -7.98
C THR A 141 9.64 1.19 -7.18
N TYR A 142 10.47 0.22 -7.52
CA TYR A 142 10.47 -1.10 -6.90
C TYR A 142 11.88 -1.43 -6.41
N THR A 143 11.98 -2.16 -5.30
CA THR A 143 13.23 -2.76 -4.85
C THR A 143 13.32 -4.22 -5.29
N ALA A 144 14.52 -4.67 -5.58
CA ALA A 144 14.77 -6.09 -5.80
C ALA A 144 14.51 -6.86 -4.51
N GLN A 145 13.74 -7.95 -4.59
CA GLN A 145 13.47 -8.81 -3.44
C GLN A 145 14.64 -9.76 -3.19
N LYS A 146 14.84 -10.07 -1.93
CA LYS A 146 15.77 -11.10 -1.47
C LYS A 146 14.98 -12.19 -0.78
N ASP A 147 15.13 -13.41 -1.27
CA ASP A 147 14.60 -14.57 -0.60
C ASP A 147 15.66 -15.22 0.27
N ILE A 148 15.28 -15.50 1.50
CA ILE A 148 16.12 -16.18 2.47
C ILE A 148 15.53 -17.55 2.71
N TYR A 149 16.23 -18.61 2.26
CA TYR A 149 15.91 -19.96 2.64
C TYR A 149 16.52 -20.25 3.99
N SER A 150 15.68 -20.60 4.95
CA SER A 150 16.17 -21.12 6.22
C SER A 150 16.74 -22.53 6.02
N SER A 151 17.97 -22.76 6.45
CA SER A 151 18.67 -24.02 6.27
C SER A 151 18.09 -25.21 7.03
N THR A 152 17.08 -25.01 7.87
CA THR A 152 16.49 -26.08 8.69
C THR A 152 15.78 -27.16 7.86
N SER A 153 15.30 -26.86 6.66
CA SER A 153 14.70 -27.82 5.73
C SER A 153 15.69 -28.45 4.75
N LEU A 154 16.89 -27.89 4.64
CA LEU A 154 18.00 -28.33 3.78
C LEU A 154 19.21 -28.80 4.60
N GLU A 155 19.01 -29.29 5.83
CA GLU A 155 20.09 -29.85 6.62
C GLU A 155 20.59 -31.16 5.99
N ASP A 156 21.90 -31.27 5.78
CA ASP A 156 22.54 -32.41 5.12
C ASP A 156 22.30 -33.75 5.79
N SER A 157 21.88 -33.77 7.06
CA SER A 157 21.53 -35.03 7.77
C SER A 157 20.35 -35.81 7.16
N ASN A 158 19.56 -35.17 6.30
CA ASN A 158 18.38 -35.76 5.65
C ASN A 158 18.58 -36.03 4.16
N ILE A 159 19.71 -35.64 3.57
CA ILE A 159 19.98 -35.83 2.14
C ILE A 159 21.00 -36.94 1.94
N ASN A 160 20.61 -37.98 1.20
CA ASN A 160 21.48 -39.08 0.87
C ASN A 160 22.14 -38.84 -0.49
N SER A 161 23.30 -39.45 -0.69
CA SER A 161 24.11 -39.37 -1.93
C SER A 161 23.44 -39.85 -3.23
N SER A 162 22.18 -40.24 -3.18
CA SER A 162 21.39 -40.66 -4.35
C SER A 162 20.08 -39.88 -4.49
N ASP A 163 19.85 -38.88 -3.64
CA ASP A 163 18.64 -38.11 -3.69
C ASP A 163 18.68 -37.14 -4.90
N GLU A 164 17.55 -37.02 -5.56
CA GLU A 164 17.35 -36.08 -6.67
C GLU A 164 16.72 -34.80 -6.13
N ILE A 165 17.40 -33.68 -6.38
CA ILE A 165 16.91 -32.37 -6.00
C ILE A 165 16.46 -31.64 -7.27
N THR A 166 15.22 -31.22 -7.31
CA THR A 166 14.70 -30.50 -8.43
C THR A 166 14.40 -29.04 -8.01
N LEU A 167 15.01 -28.12 -8.72
CA LEU A 167 14.72 -26.69 -8.63
C LEU A 167 13.75 -26.33 -9.76
N THR A 168 12.57 -25.82 -9.44
CA THR A 168 11.57 -25.44 -10.43
C THR A 168 11.34 -23.94 -10.34
N LEU A 169 11.67 -23.22 -11.41
CA LEU A 169 11.50 -21.76 -11.52
C LEU A 169 10.22 -21.44 -12.29
N ASN A 170 9.38 -20.59 -11.71
CA ASN A 170 8.14 -20.06 -12.30
C ASN A 170 7.20 -21.17 -12.83
N ASN A 171 7.18 -22.32 -12.15
CA ASN A 171 6.41 -23.51 -12.53
C ASN A 171 6.63 -24.00 -13.97
N THR A 172 7.70 -23.57 -14.63
CA THR A 172 7.97 -23.86 -16.06
C THR A 172 9.34 -24.47 -16.33
N THR A 173 10.35 -24.01 -15.64
CA THR A 173 11.75 -24.43 -15.87
C THR A 173 12.22 -25.25 -14.69
N SER A 174 12.56 -26.53 -14.92
CA SER A 174 13.03 -27.42 -13.85
C SER A 174 14.42 -27.93 -14.15
N ILE A 175 15.29 -27.89 -13.14
CA ILE A 175 16.63 -28.47 -13.18
C ILE A 175 16.73 -29.49 -12.06
N THR A 176 17.21 -30.68 -12.39
CA THR A 176 17.43 -31.75 -11.42
C THR A 176 18.92 -31.88 -11.15
N ILE A 177 19.30 -31.78 -9.89
CA ILE A 177 20.65 -31.98 -9.38
C ILE A 177 20.67 -33.34 -8.66
N THR A 178 21.63 -34.20 -9.01
CA THR A 178 21.85 -35.45 -8.23
C THR A 178 22.88 -35.10 -7.15
N ALA A 179 22.54 -35.38 -5.89
CA ALA A 179 23.46 -35.21 -4.77
C ALA A 179 24.76 -36.00 -5.01
N ASN A 180 25.91 -35.34 -4.88
CA ASN A 180 27.21 -35.96 -5.16
C ASN A 180 27.48 -37.09 -4.14
N PRO A 181 27.85 -38.34 -4.59
CA PRO A 181 28.10 -39.49 -3.70
C PRO A 181 29.36 -39.31 -2.82
N ASP A 182 30.24 -38.35 -3.10
CA ASP A 182 31.45 -38.09 -2.33
C ASP A 182 31.26 -37.07 -1.19
N LEU A 183 30.01 -36.64 -0.90
CA LEU A 183 29.70 -35.76 0.21
C LEU A 183 30.00 -36.47 1.54
N THR A 184 31.22 -36.30 2.03
CA THR A 184 31.60 -36.67 3.37
C THR A 184 31.33 -35.51 4.32
N SER A 185 30.21 -35.58 5.02
CA SER A 185 29.98 -35.04 6.38
C SER A 185 30.21 -33.56 6.69
N ASP A 186 30.38 -32.67 5.75
CA ASP A 186 30.39 -31.24 6.02
C ASP A 186 29.22 -30.53 5.27
N ASP A 187 28.33 -29.91 6.03
CA ASP A 187 27.12 -29.20 5.64
C ASP A 187 27.29 -28.17 4.50
N TYR A 188 28.51 -27.90 4.12
CA TYR A 188 28.91 -26.87 3.18
C TYR A 188 28.70 -27.25 1.72
N ASP A 189 28.81 -28.54 1.38
CA ASP A 189 28.92 -28.94 -0.03
C ASP A 189 27.59 -28.93 -0.80
N PHE A 190 26.48 -29.28 -0.14
CA PHE A 190 25.20 -29.41 -0.82
C PHE A 190 24.56 -28.06 -1.16
N LYS A 191 24.55 -27.11 -0.23
CA LYS A 191 24.05 -25.76 -0.47
C LYS A 191 24.88 -25.04 -1.52
N ASN A 192 26.21 -25.31 -1.55
CA ASN A 192 27.08 -24.80 -2.61
C ASN A 192 26.75 -25.41 -3.98
N GLN A 193 26.33 -26.68 -4.07
CA GLN A 193 25.88 -27.23 -5.36
C GLN A 193 24.65 -26.51 -5.89
N ILE A 194 23.68 -26.16 -5.02
CA ILE A 194 22.52 -25.35 -5.42
C ILE A 194 22.96 -23.94 -5.85
N VAL A 195 23.86 -23.31 -5.10
CA VAL A 195 24.44 -22.00 -5.44
C VAL A 195 25.14 -22.06 -6.80
N ASP A 196 25.98 -23.05 -7.03
CA ASP A 196 26.72 -23.23 -8.28
C ASP A 196 25.77 -23.49 -9.46
N GLU A 197 24.73 -24.33 -9.25
CA GLU A 197 23.77 -24.63 -10.31
C GLU A 197 22.94 -23.39 -10.68
N ILE A 198 22.41 -22.66 -9.71
CA ILE A 198 21.66 -21.43 -9.99
C ILE A 198 22.54 -20.39 -10.71
N ASN A 199 23.77 -20.18 -10.23
CA ASN A 199 24.63 -19.12 -10.78
C ASN A 199 25.25 -19.48 -12.13
N ASN A 200 25.40 -20.75 -12.47
CA ASN A 200 26.06 -21.19 -13.71
C ASN A 200 25.07 -21.65 -14.80
N ASN A 201 23.80 -21.84 -14.46
CA ASN A 201 22.80 -22.30 -15.42
C ASN A 201 22.13 -21.11 -16.13
N SER A 202 22.15 -21.15 -17.47
CA SER A 202 21.58 -20.07 -18.30
C SER A 202 20.06 -19.92 -18.16
N GLU A 203 19.36 -20.93 -17.68
CA GLU A 203 17.91 -20.90 -17.45
C GLU A 203 17.56 -20.16 -16.16
N PHE A 204 18.50 -19.98 -15.22
CA PHE A 204 18.39 -19.24 -13.99
C PHE A 204 19.16 -17.91 -14.01
N ASN A 205 19.49 -17.37 -15.19
CA ASN A 205 20.31 -16.16 -15.37
C ASN A 205 19.72 -14.90 -14.74
N GLU A 206 18.44 -14.92 -14.37
CA GLU A 206 17.74 -13.84 -13.68
C GLU A 206 17.84 -13.95 -12.16
N LEU A 207 18.45 -14.99 -11.66
CA LEU A 207 18.68 -15.23 -10.24
C LEU A 207 20.17 -15.16 -9.90
N SER A 208 20.46 -14.85 -8.64
CA SER A 208 21.78 -14.96 -8.02
C SER A 208 21.67 -15.63 -6.68
N ALA A 209 22.45 -16.65 -6.42
CA ALA A 209 22.45 -17.41 -5.18
C ALA A 209 23.78 -17.25 -4.46
N TYR A 210 23.75 -17.24 -3.13
CA TYR A 210 24.93 -17.25 -2.26
C TYR A 210 24.58 -17.78 -0.86
N LEU A 211 25.61 -18.11 -0.07
CA LEU A 211 25.44 -18.42 1.34
C LEU A 211 25.77 -17.19 2.18
N ASP A 212 24.95 -16.91 3.18
CA ASP A 212 25.21 -15.85 4.15
C ASP A 212 26.24 -16.28 5.22
N THR A 213 26.57 -15.37 6.14
CA THR A 213 27.53 -15.63 7.23
C THR A 213 27.06 -16.70 8.23
N SER A 214 25.79 -17.05 8.21
CA SER A 214 25.16 -18.10 9.03
C SER A 214 24.92 -19.39 8.25
N ASN A 215 25.47 -19.50 7.02
CA ASN A 215 25.32 -20.63 6.12
C ASN A 215 23.86 -20.85 5.62
N ASN A 216 23.03 -19.80 5.60
CA ASN A 216 21.70 -19.85 4.97
C ASN A 216 21.83 -19.64 3.47
N LEU A 217 21.07 -20.43 2.69
CA LEU A 217 20.97 -20.23 1.25
C LEU A 217 20.12 -18.98 0.98
N ILE A 218 20.70 -18.02 0.28
CA ILE A 218 20.04 -16.77 -0.14
C ILE A 218 19.97 -16.76 -1.65
N ILE A 219 18.77 -16.57 -2.19
CA ILE A 219 18.54 -16.43 -3.62
C ILE A 219 17.85 -15.09 -3.86
N THR A 220 18.40 -14.31 -4.80
CA THR A 220 17.90 -12.98 -5.12
C THR A 220 17.70 -12.83 -6.62
N SER A 221 16.73 -12.02 -7.04
CA SER A 221 16.64 -11.61 -8.45
C SER A 221 17.79 -10.69 -8.83
N THR A 222 18.28 -10.80 -10.07
CA THR A 222 19.23 -9.84 -10.68
C THR A 222 18.53 -8.63 -11.26
N LYS A 223 17.17 -8.66 -11.35
CA LYS A 223 16.33 -7.57 -11.83
C LYS A 223 15.75 -6.77 -10.67
N GLU A 224 15.21 -5.60 -10.98
CA GLU A 224 14.53 -4.72 -10.04
C GLU A 224 13.04 -4.54 -10.41
N GLY A 225 12.22 -4.17 -9.44
CA GLY A 225 10.81 -3.90 -9.64
C GLY A 225 9.96 -5.15 -9.90
N GLU A 226 8.89 -5.02 -10.65
CA GLU A 226 8.01 -6.15 -11.00
C GLU A 226 8.72 -7.27 -11.74
N GLU A 227 9.77 -6.95 -12.49
CA GLU A 227 10.59 -7.95 -13.18
C GLU A 227 11.48 -8.76 -12.21
N SER A 228 11.57 -8.36 -10.94
CA SER A 228 12.32 -9.10 -9.92
C SER A 228 11.57 -10.31 -9.35
N LYS A 229 10.28 -10.42 -9.60
CA LYS A 229 9.45 -11.54 -9.11
C LYS A 229 9.89 -12.86 -9.72
N PHE A 230 10.05 -13.86 -8.87
CA PHE A 230 10.27 -15.24 -9.28
C PHE A 230 9.57 -16.20 -8.32
N ASP A 231 9.16 -17.34 -8.80
CA ASP A 231 8.62 -18.46 -8.01
C ASP A 231 9.62 -19.61 -8.10
N LEU A 232 10.20 -20.01 -6.97
CA LEU A 232 11.17 -21.09 -6.93
C LEU A 232 10.72 -22.17 -5.95
N ALA A 233 10.45 -23.35 -6.47
CA ALA A 233 10.18 -24.53 -5.67
C ALA A 233 11.42 -25.44 -5.62
N ILE A 234 11.73 -25.95 -4.44
CA ILE A 234 12.78 -26.94 -4.23
C ILE A 234 12.13 -28.25 -3.77
N THR A 235 12.33 -29.32 -4.53
CA THR A 235 11.84 -30.64 -4.18
C THR A 235 13.00 -31.64 -4.02
N ILE A 236 12.88 -32.55 -3.08
CA ILE A 236 13.80 -33.71 -2.93
C ILE A 236 12.99 -34.96 -3.12
N ASN A 237 13.41 -35.81 -4.09
CA ASN A 237 12.70 -37.06 -4.45
C ASN A 237 11.20 -36.83 -4.67
N ASP A 238 10.84 -35.78 -5.41
CA ASP A 238 9.46 -35.32 -5.71
C ASP A 238 8.65 -34.83 -4.50
N VAL A 239 9.29 -34.67 -3.33
CA VAL A 239 8.65 -34.06 -2.16
C VAL A 239 9.06 -32.58 -2.11
N GLU A 240 8.08 -31.67 -2.22
CA GLU A 240 8.31 -30.25 -2.08
C GLU A 240 8.75 -29.97 -0.64
N ILE A 241 9.94 -29.36 -0.50
CA ILE A 241 10.52 -29.01 0.79
C ILE A 241 10.28 -27.55 1.09
N GLN A 242 10.37 -26.71 0.08
CA GLN A 242 10.12 -25.29 0.19
C GLN A 242 9.65 -24.73 -1.15
N LYS A 243 8.59 -23.97 -1.10
CA LYS A 243 8.12 -23.13 -2.20
C LYS A 243 8.29 -21.70 -1.76
N ASN A 244 8.92 -20.93 -2.61
CA ASN A 244 8.95 -19.49 -2.45
C ASN A 244 7.86 -18.89 -3.30
N ASP A 245 6.95 -18.16 -2.65
CA ASP A 245 5.91 -17.41 -3.32
C ASP A 245 6.21 -15.91 -3.14
N ASN A 246 6.69 -15.28 -4.20
CA ASN A 246 7.02 -13.86 -4.22
C ASN A 246 5.77 -12.99 -4.25
N SER A 247 4.99 -13.04 -3.21
CA SER A 247 3.86 -12.14 -3.02
C SER A 247 4.28 -10.79 -2.43
N ILE A 248 5.53 -10.64 -2.00
CA ILE A 248 6.02 -9.35 -1.48
C ILE A 248 6.32 -8.43 -2.66
N GLU A 249 5.31 -7.72 -3.10
CA GLU A 249 5.45 -6.60 -4.00
C GLU A 249 6.06 -5.42 -3.24
N GLY A 250 7.38 -5.30 -3.30
CA GLY A 250 8.05 -4.13 -2.78
C GLY A 250 7.86 -2.93 -3.72
N LYS A 251 6.66 -2.37 -3.82
CA LYS A 251 6.50 -1.01 -4.34
C LYS A 251 7.16 -0.08 -3.35
N ASP A 252 8.42 0.26 -3.59
CA ASP A 252 9.20 1.11 -2.70
C ASP A 252 8.52 2.46 -2.55
N LYS A 253 8.07 3.01 -3.67
CA LYS A 253 7.46 4.33 -3.71
C LYS A 253 6.49 4.46 -4.88
N VAL A 254 5.31 4.98 -4.58
CA VAL A 254 4.34 5.47 -5.57
C VAL A 254 4.32 6.99 -5.51
N PHE A 255 4.51 7.65 -6.63
CA PHE A 255 4.58 9.11 -6.71
C PHE A 255 3.99 9.66 -8.00
N LEU A 256 3.66 10.94 -7.99
CA LEU A 256 3.25 11.63 -9.21
C LEU A 256 4.43 12.32 -9.89
N SER A 257 4.35 12.47 -11.20
CA SER A 257 5.30 13.27 -11.97
C SER A 257 4.62 14.10 -13.06
N ILE A 258 5.32 15.17 -13.45
CA ILE A 258 5.12 15.93 -14.68
C ILE A 258 6.45 15.94 -15.41
N TYR A 259 6.51 15.54 -16.68
CA TYR A 259 7.76 15.43 -17.46
C TYR A 259 8.82 14.52 -16.81
N ASN A 260 8.42 13.45 -16.13
CA ASN A 260 9.29 12.59 -15.33
C ASN A 260 9.97 13.32 -14.13
N GLU A 261 9.56 14.54 -13.79
CA GLU A 261 9.99 15.22 -12.58
C GLU A 261 8.99 14.88 -11.45
N GLU A 262 9.50 14.33 -10.36
CA GLU A 262 8.69 13.91 -9.21
C GLU A 262 8.03 15.11 -8.52
N LEU A 263 6.73 14.98 -8.24
CA LEU A 263 5.94 15.98 -7.51
C LEU A 263 6.00 15.71 -6.00
N SER A 264 6.70 16.55 -5.28
CA SER A 264 6.76 16.50 -3.81
C SER A 264 5.54 17.20 -3.19
N LEU A 265 4.37 16.54 -3.24
CA LEU A 265 3.12 17.09 -2.70
C LEU A 265 3.22 17.31 -1.18
N GLU A 266 2.73 18.44 -0.70
CA GLU A 266 2.64 18.76 0.74
C GLU A 266 1.25 18.48 1.32
N SER A 267 0.20 18.55 0.50
CA SER A 267 -1.20 18.35 0.90
C SER A 267 -2.05 17.76 -0.23
N GLY A 268 -3.34 17.60 0.02
CA GLY A 268 -4.29 16.99 -0.90
C GLY A 268 -4.52 15.50 -0.66
N SER A 269 -5.62 14.98 -1.21
CA SER A 269 -5.99 13.57 -1.04
C SER A 269 -5.01 12.62 -1.71
N ILE A 270 -4.43 13.02 -2.85
CA ILE A 270 -3.47 12.22 -3.60
C ILE A 270 -2.19 11.94 -2.79
N LYS A 271 -1.70 12.93 -2.02
CA LYS A 271 -0.56 12.69 -1.12
C LYS A 271 -0.82 11.54 -0.14
N SER A 272 -2.01 11.48 0.43
CA SER A 272 -2.37 10.41 1.37
C SER A 272 -2.43 9.06 0.67
N LEU A 273 -2.92 9.01 -0.57
CA LEU A 273 -2.99 7.78 -1.36
C LEU A 273 -1.58 7.28 -1.72
N THR A 274 -0.70 8.15 -2.23
CA THR A 274 0.68 7.78 -2.57
C THR A 274 1.47 7.32 -1.34
N ASN A 275 1.27 7.95 -0.18
CA ASN A 275 1.90 7.52 1.08
C ASN A 275 1.41 6.14 1.52
N ASN A 276 0.12 5.82 1.34
CA ASN A 276 -0.43 4.50 1.71
C ASN A 276 -0.06 3.39 0.72
N LEU A 277 0.37 3.74 -0.48
CA LEU A 277 0.83 2.79 -1.51
C LEU A 277 2.35 2.60 -1.51
N SER A 278 3.11 3.45 -0.82
CA SER A 278 4.56 3.36 -0.74
C SER A 278 4.96 2.53 0.48
N THR A 279 5.71 1.45 0.31
CA THR A 279 6.06 0.47 1.36
C THR A 279 6.65 1.12 2.61
N SER A 280 7.55 2.10 2.44
CA SER A 280 8.23 2.78 3.57
C SER A 280 7.32 3.68 4.42
N THR A 281 6.15 4.08 3.93
CA THR A 281 5.22 5.00 4.60
C THR A 281 3.83 4.43 4.81
N SER A 282 3.54 3.27 4.22
CA SER A 282 2.23 2.63 4.25
C SER A 282 1.96 1.96 5.60
N ILE A 283 0.84 2.32 6.21
CA ILE A 283 0.30 1.60 7.38
C ILE A 283 -0.13 0.18 6.98
N ILE A 284 -0.65 -0.01 5.77
CA ILE A 284 -1.06 -1.31 5.25
C ILE A 284 0.14 -2.25 5.17
N SER A 285 1.25 -1.77 4.57
CA SER A 285 2.50 -2.55 4.52
C SER A 285 3.04 -2.91 5.90
N SER A 286 2.92 -2.02 6.89
CA SER A 286 3.35 -2.33 8.26
C SER A 286 2.49 -3.41 8.91
N TYR A 287 1.17 -3.46 8.62
CA TYR A 287 0.30 -4.53 9.12
C TYR A 287 0.58 -5.86 8.41
N LYS A 288 0.82 -5.85 7.10
CA LYS A 288 1.24 -7.04 6.35
C LYS A 288 2.54 -7.60 6.93
N SER A 289 3.55 -6.75 7.13
CA SER A 289 4.82 -7.14 7.76
C SER A 289 4.62 -7.76 9.14
N SER A 290 3.75 -7.18 9.97
CA SER A 290 3.46 -7.75 11.31
C SER A 290 2.77 -9.11 11.24
N LEU A 291 1.93 -9.36 10.22
CA LEU A 291 1.33 -10.67 10.00
C LEU A 291 2.35 -11.68 9.49
N ASP A 292 3.27 -11.27 8.62
CA ASP A 292 4.38 -12.11 8.14
C ASP A 292 5.35 -12.47 9.27
N ASP A 293 5.69 -11.51 10.13
CA ASP A 293 6.49 -11.76 11.33
C ASP A 293 5.80 -12.77 12.26
N PHE A 294 4.48 -12.65 12.43
CA PHE A 294 3.70 -13.64 13.20
C PHE A 294 3.76 -15.02 12.59
N ALA A 295 3.59 -15.15 11.28
CA ALA A 295 3.65 -16.44 10.57
C ALA A 295 5.04 -17.08 10.68
N ASN A 296 6.09 -16.30 10.45
CA ASN A 296 7.47 -16.74 10.56
C ASN A 296 7.79 -17.22 11.98
N ALA A 297 7.39 -16.45 13.00
CA ALA A 297 7.57 -16.84 14.40
C ALA A 297 6.80 -18.11 14.76
N LEU A 298 5.55 -18.26 14.25
CA LEU A 298 4.75 -19.48 14.46
C LEU A 298 5.46 -20.72 13.89
N VAL A 299 5.92 -20.65 12.64
CA VAL A 299 6.64 -21.75 11.99
C VAL A 299 7.95 -22.05 12.74
N SER A 300 8.72 -21.01 13.05
CA SER A 300 10.01 -21.15 13.72
C SER A 300 9.88 -21.76 15.11
N GLU A 301 8.96 -21.27 15.96
CA GLU A 301 8.80 -21.78 17.32
C GLU A 301 8.21 -23.19 17.34
N PHE A 302 7.30 -23.52 16.41
CA PHE A 302 6.77 -24.87 16.30
C PHE A 302 7.83 -25.84 15.82
N ASN A 303 8.61 -25.52 14.81
CA ASN A 303 9.68 -26.40 14.29
C ASN A 303 10.85 -26.57 15.28
N LYS A 304 11.13 -25.55 16.10
CA LYS A 304 12.15 -25.61 17.15
C LYS A 304 11.74 -26.53 18.31
N ASN A 305 10.45 -26.60 18.61
CA ASN A 305 9.91 -27.32 19.79
C ASN A 305 9.23 -28.62 19.44
N SER A 306 9.33 -29.11 18.21
CA SER A 306 8.82 -30.42 17.78
C SER A 306 9.78 -31.14 16.87
N SER A 307 9.72 -32.48 16.90
CA SER A 307 10.50 -33.37 16.01
C SER A 307 9.89 -33.45 14.60
N THR A 308 8.67 -32.95 14.40
CA THR A 308 7.93 -33.01 13.15
C THR A 308 7.42 -31.60 12.83
N SER A 309 7.62 -31.14 11.61
CA SER A 309 7.08 -29.85 11.16
C SER A 309 5.57 -29.90 11.14
N VAL A 310 4.93 -28.98 11.86
CA VAL A 310 3.47 -28.78 11.91
C VAL A 310 3.05 -27.69 10.95
N PHE A 311 3.85 -26.63 10.84
CA PHE A 311 3.67 -25.53 9.91
C PHE A 311 4.92 -25.37 9.04
N THR A 312 4.72 -24.88 7.83
CA THR A 312 5.79 -24.51 6.89
C THR A 312 5.52 -23.13 6.30
N GLY A 313 6.55 -22.50 5.77
CA GLY A 313 6.50 -21.15 5.19
C GLY A 313 7.26 -20.13 6.03
N SER A 314 7.46 -18.94 5.48
CA SER A 314 8.18 -17.81 6.11
C SER A 314 7.38 -16.51 6.11
N SER A 315 6.21 -16.52 5.49
CA SER A 315 5.27 -15.39 5.39
C SER A 315 3.84 -15.93 5.36
N ILE A 316 2.85 -15.06 5.47
CA ILE A 316 1.44 -15.47 5.37
C ILE A 316 1.14 -16.14 4.03
N SER A 317 1.67 -15.63 2.94
CA SER A 317 1.43 -16.17 1.60
C SER A 317 1.98 -17.59 1.41
N THR A 318 3.03 -17.94 2.15
CA THR A 318 3.66 -19.26 2.11
C THR A 318 3.29 -20.16 3.29
N LEU A 319 2.61 -19.60 4.31
CA LEU A 319 2.20 -20.33 5.50
C LEU A 319 1.25 -21.47 5.15
N SER A 320 1.63 -22.68 5.53
CA SER A 320 0.84 -23.88 5.29
C SER A 320 0.88 -24.80 6.51
N PHE A 321 -0.24 -25.46 6.78
CA PHE A 321 -0.29 -26.56 7.73
C PHE A 321 0.10 -27.86 7.06
N VAL A 322 0.96 -28.64 7.70
CA VAL A 322 1.42 -29.96 7.19
C VAL A 322 0.40 -31.02 7.59
N GLN A 323 -0.35 -31.53 6.62
CA GLN A 323 -1.37 -32.55 6.87
C GLN A 323 -0.80 -33.83 7.48
N ASN A 324 -1.56 -34.44 8.40
CA ASN A 324 -1.18 -35.64 9.14
C ASN A 324 0.08 -35.49 10.05
N SER A 325 0.62 -34.26 10.22
CA SER A 325 1.76 -34.04 11.12
C SER A 325 1.39 -34.25 12.58
N ILE A 326 0.17 -33.91 12.97
CA ILE A 326 -0.33 -33.95 14.35
C ILE A 326 -0.27 -35.38 14.90
N GLY A 327 -0.65 -36.39 14.11
CA GLY A 327 -0.59 -37.81 14.50
C GLY A 327 0.84 -38.36 14.69
N SER A 328 1.85 -37.63 14.24
CA SER A 328 3.26 -37.98 14.35
C SER A 328 3.98 -37.32 15.55
N LEU A 329 3.31 -36.41 16.25
CA LEU A 329 3.88 -35.72 17.41
C LEU A 329 4.02 -36.66 18.61
N SER A 330 5.18 -36.64 19.24
CA SER A 330 5.42 -37.38 20.49
C SER A 330 4.78 -36.63 21.69
N SER A 331 4.65 -37.34 22.82
CA SER A 331 4.18 -36.70 24.06
C SER A 331 5.14 -35.58 24.54
N ASP A 332 6.43 -35.67 24.26
CA ASP A 332 7.41 -34.67 24.61
C ASP A 332 7.28 -33.42 23.68
N ASP A 333 7.01 -33.65 22.40
CA ASP A 333 6.68 -32.56 21.45
C ASP A 333 5.44 -31.77 21.91
N LEU A 334 4.35 -32.51 22.23
CA LEU A 334 3.11 -31.88 22.69
C LEU A 334 3.29 -31.09 24.00
N GLU A 335 4.12 -31.55 24.92
CA GLU A 335 4.46 -30.83 26.15
C GLU A 335 5.22 -29.52 25.81
N SER A 336 6.19 -29.59 24.89
CA SER A 336 7.02 -28.44 24.49
C SER A 336 6.19 -27.43 23.72
N LEU A 337 5.36 -27.88 22.78
CA LEU A 337 4.48 -27.02 21.99
C LEU A 337 3.41 -26.32 22.82
N ALA A 338 2.82 -27.02 23.81
CA ALA A 338 1.83 -26.42 24.71
C ALA A 338 2.43 -25.27 25.57
N GLN A 339 3.74 -25.32 25.88
CA GLN A 339 4.42 -24.25 26.62
C GLN A 339 4.56 -22.97 25.81
N ILE A 340 4.56 -23.04 24.47
CA ILE A 340 4.63 -21.85 23.58
C ILE A 340 3.51 -20.86 23.89
N GLN A 341 2.31 -21.34 24.22
CA GLN A 341 1.18 -20.46 24.55
C GLN A 341 1.49 -19.46 25.65
N TRP A 342 2.29 -19.87 26.63
CA TRP A 342 2.59 -19.12 27.84
C TRP A 342 3.95 -18.44 27.77
N SER A 343 4.73 -18.69 26.72
CA SER A 343 6.04 -18.08 26.53
C SER A 343 5.87 -16.62 26.14
N ASP A 344 6.49 -15.73 26.92
CA ASP A 344 6.62 -14.31 26.62
C ASP A 344 8.05 -13.95 26.13
N GLU A 345 8.85 -14.97 25.86
CA GLU A 345 10.24 -14.86 25.37
C GLU A 345 10.36 -15.03 23.85
N ILE A 346 9.23 -15.03 23.11
CA ILE A 346 9.24 -15.21 21.66
C ILE A 346 9.52 -13.85 21.00
N ASN A 347 10.56 -13.78 20.22
CA ASN A 347 10.80 -12.63 19.33
C ASN A 347 9.95 -12.81 18.07
N ILE A 348 8.80 -12.11 17.99
CA ILE A 348 7.90 -12.15 16.85
C ILE A 348 8.23 -11.02 15.87
N ASP A 349 8.57 -9.82 16.36
CA ASP A 349 8.94 -8.70 15.51
C ASP A 349 10.44 -8.80 15.18
N SER A 350 10.73 -9.16 13.93
CA SER A 350 12.11 -9.31 13.42
C SER A 350 12.93 -8.00 13.46
N ASN A 351 12.27 -6.86 13.60
CA ASN A 351 12.90 -5.53 13.66
C ASN A 351 13.11 -5.00 15.08
N SER A 352 12.71 -5.77 16.10
CA SER A 352 12.80 -5.40 17.51
C SER A 352 13.46 -6.52 18.32
N ASP A 353 14.16 -6.16 19.38
CA ASP A 353 14.65 -7.11 20.39
C ASP A 353 13.57 -7.46 21.45
N ASP A 354 12.36 -6.94 21.30
CA ASP A 354 11.27 -7.17 22.23
C ASP A 354 10.70 -8.59 22.06
N THR A 355 10.40 -9.22 23.17
CA THR A 355 9.78 -10.56 23.19
C THR A 355 8.35 -10.49 23.71
N THR A 356 7.49 -11.37 23.21
CA THR A 356 6.05 -11.39 23.56
C THR A 356 5.44 -12.77 23.30
N SER A 357 4.24 -13.03 23.81
CA SER A 357 3.47 -14.20 23.39
C SER A 357 2.64 -13.93 22.14
N PHE A 358 2.28 -14.98 21.38
CA PHE A 358 1.43 -14.87 20.20
C PHE A 358 0.11 -14.12 20.45
N SER A 359 -0.55 -14.43 21.58
CA SER A 359 -1.80 -13.76 21.94
C SER A 359 -1.60 -12.28 22.26
N GLN A 360 -0.50 -11.94 22.94
CA GLN A 360 -0.18 -10.56 23.32
C GLN A 360 0.25 -9.75 22.08
N PHE A 361 1.05 -10.32 21.18
CA PHE A 361 1.43 -9.66 19.94
C PHE A 361 0.21 -9.27 19.11
N TYR A 362 -0.73 -10.21 18.93
CA TYR A 362 -1.95 -9.91 18.20
C TYR A 362 -2.82 -8.85 18.88
N GLN A 363 -2.87 -8.84 20.23
CA GLN A 363 -3.56 -7.78 20.97
C GLN A 363 -2.89 -6.42 20.77
N ILE A 364 -1.57 -6.35 20.75
CA ILE A 364 -0.80 -5.12 20.47
C ILE A 364 -1.12 -4.62 19.06
N LEU A 365 -1.16 -5.52 18.07
CA LEU A 365 -1.53 -5.19 16.70
C LEU A 365 -2.96 -4.60 16.62
N LEU A 366 -3.94 -5.22 17.28
CA LEU A 366 -5.31 -4.70 17.34
C LEU A 366 -5.40 -3.31 18.00
N VAL A 367 -4.65 -3.09 19.09
CA VAL A 367 -4.59 -1.79 19.76
C VAL A 367 -3.96 -0.75 18.83
N SER A 368 -2.92 -1.11 18.09
CA SER A 368 -2.27 -0.22 17.09
C SER A 368 -3.25 0.18 16.00
N VAL A 369 -3.97 -0.78 15.39
CA VAL A 369 -5.02 -0.51 14.39
C VAL A 369 -6.08 0.43 14.95
N SER A 370 -6.59 0.13 16.16
CA SER A 370 -7.63 0.94 16.80
C SER A 370 -7.16 2.38 17.08
N SER A 371 -5.91 2.54 17.54
CA SER A 371 -5.29 3.84 17.78
C SER A 371 -5.10 4.65 16.48
N HIS A 372 -4.69 4.00 15.39
CA HIS A 372 -4.58 4.65 14.08
C HIS A 372 -5.94 5.12 13.56
N VAL A 373 -6.98 4.28 13.68
CA VAL A 373 -8.36 4.65 13.28
C VAL A 373 -8.86 5.84 14.11
N GLU A 374 -8.69 5.82 15.43
CA GLU A 374 -9.09 6.91 16.32
C GLU A 374 -8.34 8.22 16.01
N SER A 375 -7.02 8.14 15.81
CA SER A 375 -6.18 9.28 15.44
C SER A 375 -6.61 9.88 14.08
N ASN A 376 -6.91 9.03 13.10
CA ASN A 376 -7.37 9.50 11.79
C ASN A 376 -8.75 10.16 11.86
N ASN A 377 -9.68 9.60 12.63
CA ASN A 377 -10.99 10.21 12.84
C ASN A 377 -10.87 11.59 13.53
N PHE A 378 -10.04 11.69 14.57
CA PHE A 378 -9.78 12.98 15.24
C PHE A 378 -9.18 14.02 14.28
N ARG A 379 -8.21 13.63 13.45
CA ARG A 379 -7.61 14.52 12.44
C ARG A 379 -8.64 14.96 11.41
N LEU A 380 -9.47 14.04 10.92
CA LEU A 380 -10.54 14.34 9.96
C LEU A 380 -11.54 15.35 10.52
N ASP A 381 -12.00 15.17 11.76
CA ASP A 381 -12.95 16.09 12.40
C ASP A 381 -12.34 17.47 12.67
N SER A 382 -11.05 17.50 13.05
CA SER A 382 -10.30 18.74 13.23
C SER A 382 -10.16 19.50 11.90
N GLN A 383 -9.80 18.79 10.82
CA GLN A 383 -9.67 19.41 9.48
C GLN A 383 -11.01 19.91 8.97
N LYS A 384 -12.09 19.13 9.11
CA LYS A 384 -13.45 19.59 8.76
C LYS A 384 -13.82 20.87 9.48
N SER A 385 -13.48 20.97 10.76
CA SER A 385 -13.77 22.19 11.55
C SER A 385 -12.99 23.40 11.04
N ILE A 386 -11.72 23.20 10.63
CA ILE A 386 -10.89 24.26 10.04
C ILE A 386 -11.46 24.68 8.68
N VAL A 387 -11.80 23.74 7.81
CA VAL A 387 -12.39 24.02 6.49
C VAL A 387 -13.69 24.82 6.65
N ASN A 388 -14.62 24.38 7.50
CA ASN A 388 -15.87 25.09 7.76
C ASN A 388 -15.64 26.52 8.26
N SER A 389 -14.61 26.73 9.10
CA SER A 389 -14.25 28.09 9.58
C SER A 389 -13.68 28.95 8.46
N LEU A 390 -12.84 28.38 7.59
CA LEU A 390 -12.27 29.08 6.44
C LEU A 390 -13.35 29.42 5.41
N GLU A 391 -14.25 28.49 5.10
CA GLU A 391 -15.39 28.73 4.21
C GLU A 391 -16.32 29.83 4.74
N SER A 392 -16.58 29.84 6.06
CA SER A 392 -17.36 30.91 6.68
C SER A 392 -16.67 32.26 6.50
N THR A 393 -15.36 32.34 6.76
CA THR A 393 -14.58 33.55 6.60
C THR A 393 -14.52 34.02 5.12
N TYR A 394 -14.33 33.07 4.21
CA TYR A 394 -14.33 33.34 2.77
C TYR A 394 -15.68 33.89 2.32
N ASN A 395 -16.78 33.26 2.74
CA ASN A 395 -18.12 33.73 2.42
C ASN A 395 -18.41 35.14 2.99
N GLU A 396 -17.91 35.44 4.19
CA GLU A 396 -18.05 36.78 4.77
C GLU A 396 -17.31 37.88 3.95
N LEU A 397 -16.16 37.51 3.34
CA LEU A 397 -15.33 38.44 2.58
C LEU A 397 -15.78 38.60 1.11
N THR A 398 -16.33 37.52 0.52
CA THR A 398 -16.61 37.45 -0.92
C THR A 398 -18.09 37.55 -1.25
N LYS A 399 -18.97 37.20 -0.30
CA LYS A 399 -20.41 37.18 -0.54
C LYS A 399 -20.92 38.61 -0.71
N VAL A 400 -21.51 38.86 -1.85
CA VAL A 400 -22.18 40.13 -2.13
C VAL A 400 -23.41 40.29 -1.23
N ASP A 401 -23.47 41.37 -0.48
CA ASP A 401 -24.68 41.71 0.27
C ASP A 401 -25.77 42.16 -0.69
N THR A 402 -26.72 41.24 -0.94
CA THR A 402 -27.81 41.49 -1.89
C THR A 402 -28.70 42.69 -1.46
N ASP A 403 -28.79 42.99 -0.17
CA ASP A 403 -29.55 44.12 0.33
C ASP A 403 -28.82 45.42 0.03
N GLU A 404 -27.48 45.45 0.17
CA GLU A 404 -26.66 46.61 -0.20
C GLU A 404 -26.69 46.84 -1.72
N GLU A 405 -26.57 45.79 -2.53
CA GLU A 405 -26.66 45.88 -3.99
C GLU A 405 -28.07 46.32 -4.47
N MET A 406 -29.12 45.86 -3.77
CA MET A 406 -30.50 46.30 -4.03
C MET A 406 -30.65 47.83 -3.77
N VAL A 407 -30.08 48.32 -2.68
CA VAL A 407 -30.06 49.75 -2.36
C VAL A 407 -29.29 50.55 -3.43
N ASN A 408 -28.13 50.08 -3.84
CA ASN A 408 -27.32 50.65 -4.90
C ASN A 408 -28.10 50.70 -6.24
N LEU A 409 -28.78 49.62 -6.59
CA LEU A 409 -29.60 49.52 -7.79
C LEU A 409 -30.77 50.53 -7.78
N LEU A 410 -31.44 50.65 -6.65
CA LEU A 410 -32.51 51.66 -6.49
C LEU A 410 -31.98 53.11 -6.60
N GLN A 411 -30.78 53.37 -6.06
CA GLN A 411 -30.14 54.68 -6.23
C GLN A 411 -29.79 54.97 -7.70
N TYR A 412 -29.25 54.02 -8.42
CA TYR A 412 -28.95 54.15 -9.85
C TYR A 412 -30.22 54.32 -10.68
N GLN A 413 -31.31 53.58 -10.37
CA GLN A 413 -32.62 53.80 -11.03
C GLN A 413 -33.14 55.23 -10.80
N ALA A 414 -33.11 55.68 -9.55
CA ALA A 414 -33.55 57.04 -9.23
C ALA A 414 -32.69 58.14 -9.94
N ALA A 415 -31.37 57.91 -10.01
CA ALA A 415 -30.46 58.79 -10.75
C ALA A 415 -30.74 58.79 -12.26
N TYR A 416 -31.02 57.63 -12.85
CA TYR A 416 -31.40 57.49 -14.26
C TYR A 416 -32.71 58.22 -14.58
N GLU A 417 -33.74 58.03 -13.75
CA GLU A 417 -35.02 58.71 -13.90
C GLU A 417 -34.88 60.24 -13.76
N ALA A 418 -34.03 60.68 -12.82
CA ALA A 418 -33.76 62.14 -12.67
C ALA A 418 -33.06 62.72 -13.91
N ASN A 419 -32.07 62.00 -14.45
CA ASN A 419 -31.39 62.38 -15.69
C ASN A 419 -32.31 62.42 -16.91
N ALA A 420 -33.21 61.42 -17.05
CA ALA A 420 -34.21 61.40 -18.12
C ALA A 420 -35.14 62.64 -18.05
N LYS A 421 -35.58 63.01 -16.85
CA LYS A 421 -36.41 64.22 -16.66
C LYS A 421 -35.64 65.46 -17.03
N ILE A 422 -34.35 65.59 -16.71
CA ILE A 422 -33.54 66.77 -17.12
C ILE A 422 -33.43 66.84 -18.63
N ILE A 423 -33.20 65.72 -19.33
CA ILE A 423 -33.14 65.65 -20.80
C ILE A 423 -34.45 66.13 -21.39
N THR A 424 -35.61 65.66 -20.89
CA THR A 424 -36.94 66.08 -21.34
C THR A 424 -37.15 67.59 -21.12
N ALA A 425 -36.75 68.10 -19.97
CA ALA A 425 -36.87 69.57 -19.69
C ALA A 425 -35.96 70.40 -20.61
N VAL A 426 -34.77 69.88 -20.94
CA VAL A 426 -33.86 70.58 -21.89
C VAL A 426 -34.43 70.53 -23.30
N ASP A 427 -35.04 69.42 -23.74
CA ASP A 427 -35.71 69.31 -25.03
C ASP A 427 -36.91 70.29 -25.14
N GLU A 428 -37.74 70.38 -24.10
CA GLU A 428 -38.85 71.34 -24.04
C GLU A 428 -38.37 72.83 -24.10
N MET A 429 -37.27 73.15 -23.41
CA MET A 429 -36.65 74.46 -23.49
C MET A 429 -36.09 74.74 -24.87
N LEU A 430 -35.46 73.82 -25.54
CA LEU A 430 -34.94 73.97 -26.90
C LEU A 430 -36.07 74.12 -27.92
N GLN A 431 -37.17 73.37 -27.78
CA GLN A 431 -38.35 73.52 -28.63
C GLN A 431 -39.01 74.95 -28.45
N THR A 432 -39.04 75.39 -27.20
CA THR A 432 -39.57 76.73 -26.92
C THR A 432 -38.71 77.84 -27.56
N LEU A 433 -37.38 77.69 -27.48
CA LEU A 433 -36.45 78.62 -28.13
C LEU A 433 -36.51 78.58 -29.65
N LEU A 434 -36.74 77.46 -30.27
CA LEU A 434 -36.88 77.29 -31.72
C LEU A 434 -38.18 77.85 -32.25
N ASN A 435 -39.24 77.99 -31.43
CA ASN A 435 -40.53 78.51 -31.76
C ASN A 435 -40.69 79.97 -31.44
N MET A 436 -39.65 80.66 -30.91
CA MET A 436 -39.56 82.09 -30.72
C MET A 436 -38.89 82.73 -31.93
#